data_ea58fe5b16be40a7265c96ce5569374d
#
_entry.id   ea58fe5b16be40a7265c96ce5569374d
#
_cell.length_a   1.000
_cell.length_b   1.000
_cell.length_c   1.000
_cell.angle_alpha   90.00
_cell.angle_beta   90.00
_cell.angle_gamma   90.00
#
_symmetry.space_group_name_H-M   'P 1'
#
loop_
_entity.id
_entity.type
_entity.pdbx_description
1 polymer ?
#
loop_
_entity_poly.entity_id
_entity_poly.type
_entity_poly.pdbx_seq_one_letter_code
_entity_poly.pdbx_strand_id
1 'polypeptide(L)'
;MEKMRKENPTRFSSAVGEAWMHCEFKIRYCHPLFDDEIYREAMLTLLLEASYEYQIPLGVVGFDSDHVHFMADIGLYNRPEVAKLLRGYTAKKFFEYFPELKRPQWEGGLFWDSGLWNPSYWIGSPRNLQSTIRYIQNQKYGELSLWRRFQKTLAHFAS
;
A
#
# COMPACT_ATOMS: atom_id res chain seq x y z
N MET A 1 4.89 -25.07 -10.86
CA MET A 1 6.12 -24.81 -10.08
C MET A 1 5.86 -23.64 -9.15
N GLU A 2 5.86 -23.92 -7.87
CA GLU A 2 5.74 -22.82 -6.90
C GLU A 2 6.91 -21.87 -7.09
N LYS A 3 6.60 -20.59 -7.36
CA LYS A 3 7.61 -19.55 -7.31
C LYS A 3 8.14 -19.51 -5.89
N MET A 4 9.39 -19.88 -5.70
CA MET A 4 10.04 -19.72 -4.41
C MET A 4 9.84 -18.27 -3.97
N ARG A 5 9.18 -18.07 -2.83
CA ARG A 5 9.03 -16.75 -2.24
C ARG A 5 10.42 -16.21 -1.92
N LYS A 6 10.68 -15.01 -2.37
CA LYS A 6 11.90 -14.33 -1.99
C LYS A 6 11.76 -13.90 -0.54
N GLU A 7 12.42 -14.59 0.35
CA GLU A 7 12.36 -14.30 1.78
C GLU A 7 13.11 -13.00 2.09
N ASN A 8 12.59 -12.24 3.04
CA ASN A 8 13.28 -11.05 3.52
C ASN A 8 14.51 -11.50 4.33
N PRO A 9 15.73 -11.22 3.86
CA PRO A 9 16.95 -11.79 4.46
C PRO A 9 17.17 -11.42 5.93
N THR A 10 16.60 -10.30 6.41
CA THR A 10 16.77 -9.90 7.81
C THR A 10 16.15 -10.87 8.80
N ARG A 11 15.19 -11.69 8.36
CA ARG A 11 14.52 -12.64 9.23
C ARG A 11 15.32 -13.91 9.48
N PHE A 12 16.29 -14.17 8.61
CA PHE A 12 17.07 -15.42 8.62
C PHE A 12 18.55 -15.19 8.82
N SER A 13 18.97 -13.95 8.96
CA SER A 13 20.35 -13.58 9.20
C SER A 13 20.63 -13.47 10.70
N SER A 14 21.84 -13.87 11.12
CA SER A 14 22.32 -13.61 12.47
C SER A 14 22.51 -12.12 12.76
N ALA A 15 22.58 -11.29 11.73
CA ALA A 15 22.55 -9.84 11.83
C ALA A 15 21.09 -9.37 11.74
N VAL A 16 20.34 -9.53 12.83
CA VAL A 16 18.93 -9.15 12.87
C VAL A 16 18.81 -7.62 12.98
N GLY A 17 18.25 -7.00 11.97
CA GLY A 17 17.89 -5.60 12.00
C GLY A 17 16.57 -5.38 11.31
N GLU A 18 15.74 -4.53 11.88
CA GLU A 18 14.55 -4.02 11.21
C GLU A 18 14.94 -2.79 10.39
N ALA A 19 14.51 -2.75 9.14
CA ALA A 19 14.75 -1.62 8.25
C ALA A 19 13.41 -0.98 7.87
N TRP A 20 12.75 -0.35 8.84
CA TRP A 20 11.47 0.32 8.64
C TRP A 20 11.64 1.57 7.80
N MET A 21 10.93 1.61 6.68
CA MET A 21 10.92 2.72 5.73
C MET A 21 9.51 3.29 5.59
N HIS A 22 9.45 4.61 5.39
CA HIS A 22 8.23 5.30 4.98
C HIS A 22 8.10 5.21 3.47
N CYS A 23 6.99 4.68 2.99
CA CYS A 23 6.69 4.50 1.58
C CYS A 23 5.51 5.37 1.18
N GLU A 24 5.58 5.98 0.01
CA GLU A 24 4.50 6.73 -0.61
C GLU A 24 4.37 6.34 -2.07
N PHE A 25 3.21 5.82 -2.44
CA PHE A 25 2.87 5.50 -3.82
C PHE A 25 1.69 6.36 -4.26
N LYS A 26 1.83 7.04 -5.38
CA LYS A 26 0.84 7.96 -5.91
C LYS A 26 0.17 7.37 -7.14
N ILE A 27 -1.15 7.58 -7.25
CA ILE A 27 -1.93 7.18 -8.42
C ILE A 27 -1.53 8.03 -9.62
N ARG A 28 -1.40 7.39 -10.76
CA ARG A 28 -1.05 8.05 -12.01
C ARG A 28 -2.07 9.13 -12.36
N TYR A 29 -1.57 10.27 -12.84
CA TYR A 29 -2.37 11.45 -13.18
C TYR A 29 -3.12 12.06 -12.00
N CYS A 30 -2.77 11.73 -10.78
CA CYS A 30 -3.40 12.25 -9.57
C CYS A 30 -4.92 12.00 -9.51
N HIS A 31 -5.42 10.95 -10.17
CA HIS A 31 -6.83 10.58 -10.05
C HIS A 31 -7.20 10.31 -8.59
N PRO A 32 -8.31 10.88 -8.08
CA PRO A 32 -8.71 10.71 -6.69
C PRO A 32 -9.38 9.35 -6.46
N LEU A 33 -8.68 8.28 -6.83
CA LEU A 33 -9.17 6.91 -6.83
C LEU A 33 -9.59 6.45 -5.43
N PHE A 34 -8.81 6.85 -4.43
CA PHE A 34 -9.03 6.42 -3.05
C PHE A 34 -10.10 7.22 -2.30
N ASP A 35 -10.76 8.17 -2.93
CA ASP A 35 -11.99 8.74 -2.39
C ASP A 35 -13.12 7.70 -2.38
N ASP A 36 -13.04 6.68 -3.25
CA ASP A 36 -13.95 5.55 -3.25
C ASP A 36 -13.49 4.48 -2.25
N GLU A 37 -14.34 4.16 -1.30
CA GLU A 37 -14.06 3.18 -0.25
C GLU A 37 -13.76 1.78 -0.82
N ILE A 38 -14.43 1.39 -1.89
CA ILE A 38 -14.22 0.08 -2.53
C ILE A 38 -12.78 -0.04 -3.02
N TYR A 39 -12.28 1.00 -3.67
CA TYR A 39 -10.90 1.02 -4.15
C TYR A 39 -9.87 1.06 -3.02
N ARG A 40 -10.17 1.81 -1.94
CA ARG A 40 -9.28 1.81 -0.75
C ARG A 40 -9.18 0.44 -0.10
N GLU A 41 -10.31 -0.20 0.14
CA GLU A 41 -10.35 -1.51 0.78
C GLU A 41 -9.64 -2.56 -0.07
N ALA A 42 -9.88 -2.56 -1.37
CA ALA A 42 -9.21 -3.46 -2.30
C ALA A 42 -7.70 -3.23 -2.29
N MET A 43 -7.26 -1.98 -2.34
CA MET A 43 -5.83 -1.67 -2.33
C MET A 43 -5.17 -2.08 -1.01
N LEU A 44 -5.82 -1.84 0.12
CA LEU A 44 -5.29 -2.28 1.42
C LEU A 44 -5.13 -3.81 1.43
N THR A 45 -6.13 -4.54 0.98
CA THR A 45 -6.07 -6.00 0.88
C THR A 45 -4.91 -6.45 -0.01
N LEU A 46 -4.74 -5.82 -1.16
CA LEU A 46 -3.67 -6.18 -2.11
C LEU A 46 -2.28 -5.84 -1.57
N LEU A 47 -2.14 -4.73 -0.85
CA LEU A 47 -0.88 -4.39 -0.17
C LEU A 47 -0.53 -5.45 0.88
N LEU A 48 -1.50 -5.91 1.65
CA LEU A 48 -1.29 -6.96 2.64
C LEU A 48 -0.96 -8.30 1.98
N GLU A 49 -1.61 -8.64 0.88
CA GLU A 49 -1.29 -9.85 0.11
C GLU A 49 0.14 -9.79 -0.44
N ALA A 50 0.54 -8.65 -1.02
CA ALA A 50 1.89 -8.45 -1.53
C ALA A 50 2.93 -8.52 -0.41
N SER A 51 2.63 -7.93 0.74
CA SER A 51 3.44 -8.01 1.95
C SER A 51 3.71 -9.46 2.35
N TYR A 52 2.67 -10.26 2.38
CA TYR A 52 2.78 -11.69 2.70
C TYR A 52 3.58 -12.44 1.63
N GLU A 53 3.28 -12.21 0.36
CA GLU A 53 3.93 -12.90 -0.77
C GLU A 53 5.43 -12.67 -0.81
N TYR A 54 5.87 -11.44 -0.58
CA TYR A 54 7.27 -11.06 -0.68
C TYR A 54 7.97 -10.94 0.67
N GLN A 55 7.27 -11.23 1.76
CA GLN A 55 7.78 -11.12 3.13
C GLN A 55 8.37 -9.74 3.45
N ILE A 56 7.61 -8.72 3.09
CA ILE A 56 7.89 -7.32 3.41
C ILE A 56 6.82 -6.87 4.40
N PRO A 57 7.06 -6.99 5.73
CA PRO A 57 6.05 -6.62 6.71
C PRO A 57 5.62 -5.17 6.56
N LEU A 58 4.31 -4.95 6.61
CA LEU A 58 3.76 -3.60 6.64
C LEU A 58 3.40 -3.22 8.08
N GLY A 59 3.63 -1.96 8.39
CA GLY A 59 3.13 -1.35 9.61
C GLY A 59 1.84 -0.59 9.33
N VAL A 60 1.76 0.64 9.81
CA VAL A 60 0.62 1.53 9.60
C VAL A 60 0.45 1.86 8.11
N VAL A 61 -0.81 1.90 7.66
CA VAL A 61 -1.19 2.29 6.30
C VAL A 61 -2.21 3.42 6.37
N GLY A 62 -2.03 4.45 5.58
CA GLY A 62 -2.98 5.56 5.48
C GLY A 62 -3.13 6.01 4.04
N PHE A 63 -4.35 6.39 3.68
CA PHE A 63 -4.67 6.85 2.32
C PHE A 63 -5.00 8.33 2.31
N ASP A 64 -4.60 9.00 1.25
CA ASP A 64 -5.21 10.24 0.79
C ASP A 64 -5.95 9.96 -0.53
N SER A 65 -6.55 10.99 -1.12
CA SER A 65 -7.37 10.81 -2.33
C SER A 65 -6.63 10.12 -3.48
N ASP A 66 -5.36 10.44 -3.68
CA ASP A 66 -4.57 9.99 -4.83
C ASP A 66 -3.27 9.28 -4.48
N HIS A 67 -3.05 8.96 -3.21
CA HIS A 67 -1.84 8.27 -2.80
C HIS A 67 -2.03 7.48 -1.51
N VAL A 68 -1.12 6.56 -1.27
CA VAL A 68 -1.06 5.74 -0.06
C VAL A 68 0.29 5.92 0.61
N HIS A 69 0.26 6.11 1.91
CA HIS A 69 1.44 6.10 2.78
C HIS A 69 1.44 4.86 3.64
N PHE A 70 2.58 4.26 3.84
CA PHE A 70 2.70 3.14 4.75
C PHE A 70 4.12 2.97 5.25
N MET A 71 4.27 2.26 6.35
CA MET A 71 5.56 1.79 6.83
C MET A 71 5.78 0.36 6.36
N ALA A 72 6.99 0.06 5.90
CA ALA A 72 7.38 -1.28 5.49
C ALA A 72 8.76 -1.62 6.04
N ASP A 73 8.91 -2.83 6.56
CA ASP A 73 10.22 -3.37 6.90
C ASP A 73 10.82 -4.00 5.65
N ILE A 74 11.69 -3.27 5.00
CA ILE A 74 12.29 -3.71 3.74
C ILE A 74 13.45 -4.70 3.92
N GLY A 75 13.95 -4.86 5.13
CA GLY A 75 15.04 -5.78 5.42
C GLY A 75 16.27 -5.48 4.59
N LEU A 76 16.78 -6.50 3.90
CA LEU A 76 17.92 -6.36 2.98
C LEU A 76 17.49 -6.12 1.52
N TYR A 77 16.21 -5.99 1.22
CA TYR A 77 15.78 -5.51 -0.09
C TYR A 77 16.26 -4.07 -0.31
N ASN A 78 16.61 -3.73 -1.52
CA ASN A 78 16.83 -2.33 -1.86
C ASN A 78 15.49 -1.65 -2.19
N ARG A 79 15.49 -0.32 -2.18
CA ARG A 79 14.27 0.47 -2.41
C ARG A 79 13.62 0.21 -3.77
N PRO A 80 14.36 0.17 -4.89
CA PRO A 80 13.79 -0.17 -6.19
C PRO A 80 13.15 -1.56 -6.23
N GLU A 81 13.72 -2.55 -5.57
CA GLU A 81 13.14 -3.90 -5.50
C GLU A 81 11.79 -3.87 -4.79
N VAL A 82 11.72 -3.21 -3.64
CA VAL A 82 10.48 -3.09 -2.86
C VAL A 82 9.40 -2.40 -3.68
N ALA A 83 9.73 -1.28 -4.32
CA ALA A 83 8.80 -0.56 -5.17
C ALA A 83 8.30 -1.44 -6.33
N LYS A 84 9.19 -2.13 -7.00
CA LYS A 84 8.85 -3.02 -8.11
C LYS A 84 7.91 -4.15 -7.67
N LEU A 85 8.21 -4.79 -6.57
CA LEU A 85 7.43 -5.93 -6.06
C LEU A 85 6.04 -5.49 -5.61
N LEU A 86 5.95 -4.47 -4.76
CA LEU A 86 4.67 -4.02 -4.21
C LEU A 86 3.80 -3.34 -5.27
N ARG A 87 4.38 -2.47 -6.09
CA ARG A 87 3.63 -1.76 -7.12
C ARG A 87 3.22 -2.68 -8.26
N GLY A 88 4.09 -3.59 -8.68
CA GLY A 88 3.77 -4.56 -9.74
C GLY A 88 2.64 -5.49 -9.33
N TYR A 89 2.71 -6.06 -8.15
CA TYR A 89 1.66 -6.95 -7.63
C TYR A 89 0.32 -6.23 -7.51
N THR A 90 0.31 -5.08 -6.85
CA THR A 90 -0.92 -4.35 -6.59
C THR A 90 -1.57 -3.83 -7.87
N ALA A 91 -0.81 -3.28 -8.81
CA ALA A 91 -1.35 -2.78 -10.07
C ALA A 91 -1.98 -3.88 -10.90
N LYS A 92 -1.29 -5.02 -11.04
CA LYS A 92 -1.79 -6.15 -11.82
C LYS A 92 -3.12 -6.66 -11.25
N LYS A 93 -3.15 -6.94 -9.96
CA LYS A 93 -4.34 -7.47 -9.28
C LYS A 93 -5.49 -6.46 -9.25
N PHE A 94 -5.17 -5.19 -9.07
CA PHE A 94 -6.17 -4.13 -9.02
C PHE A 94 -6.93 -4.02 -10.35
N PHE A 95 -6.22 -4.08 -11.48
CA PHE A 95 -6.85 -4.06 -12.80
C PHE A 95 -7.60 -5.36 -13.11
N GLU A 96 -7.21 -6.49 -12.53
CA GLU A 96 -7.97 -7.73 -12.64
C GLU A 96 -9.31 -7.62 -11.91
N TYR A 97 -9.33 -6.99 -10.73
CA TYR A 97 -10.56 -6.78 -9.96
C TYR A 97 -11.44 -5.68 -10.54
N PHE A 98 -10.85 -4.66 -11.13
CA PHE A 98 -11.55 -3.48 -11.65
C PHE A 98 -11.21 -3.24 -13.12
N PRO A 99 -11.65 -4.14 -14.01
CA PRO A 99 -11.33 -4.02 -15.44
C PRO A 99 -11.90 -2.75 -16.08
N GLU A 100 -12.93 -2.14 -15.48
CA GLU A 100 -13.49 -0.87 -15.93
C GLU A 100 -12.47 0.27 -15.97
N LEU A 101 -11.46 0.21 -15.14
CA LEU A 101 -10.40 1.23 -15.10
C LEU A 101 -9.51 1.20 -16.35
N LYS A 102 -9.47 0.08 -17.04
CA LYS A 102 -8.69 -0.13 -18.26
C LYS A 102 -9.52 -0.04 -19.53
N ARG A 103 -10.79 0.27 -19.44
CA ARG A 103 -11.63 0.51 -20.61
C ARG A 103 -11.12 1.69 -21.43
N PRO A 104 -11.47 1.79 -22.72
CA PRO A 104 -11.11 2.94 -23.52
C PRO A 104 -11.52 4.26 -22.85
N GLN A 105 -10.73 5.29 -23.09
CA GLN A 105 -10.96 6.61 -22.47
C GLN A 105 -12.35 7.16 -22.74
N TRP A 106 -12.87 6.96 -23.96
CA TRP A 106 -14.23 7.37 -24.33
C TRP A 106 -15.34 6.58 -23.63
N GLU A 107 -15.00 5.46 -23.00
CA GLU A 107 -15.90 4.69 -22.14
C GLU A 107 -15.67 4.95 -20.65
N GLY A 108 -14.88 5.97 -20.31
CA GLY A 108 -14.62 6.39 -18.95
C GLY A 108 -13.46 5.69 -18.25
N GLY A 109 -12.63 4.93 -18.96
CA GLY A 109 -11.46 4.28 -18.38
C GLY A 109 -10.38 5.28 -18.00
N LEU A 110 -10.04 5.36 -16.71
CA LEU A 110 -9.04 6.31 -16.20
C LEU A 110 -7.61 5.93 -16.57
N PHE A 111 -7.35 4.65 -16.78
CA PHE A 111 -5.99 4.12 -17.02
C PHE A 111 -5.90 3.33 -18.33
N TRP A 112 -6.67 3.72 -19.31
CA TRP A 112 -6.79 3.04 -20.58
C TRP A 112 -5.46 2.65 -21.22
N ASP A 113 -4.48 3.56 -21.24
CA ASP A 113 -3.17 3.36 -21.87
C ASP A 113 -2.00 3.52 -20.89
N SER A 114 -2.27 3.45 -19.59
CA SER A 114 -1.25 3.70 -18.57
C SER A 114 -1.26 2.63 -17.48
N GLY A 115 -0.21 2.62 -16.66
CA GLY A 115 -0.19 1.89 -15.40
C GLY A 115 -1.02 2.59 -14.33
N LEU A 116 -1.21 1.91 -13.21
CA LEU A 116 -1.96 2.43 -12.05
C LEU A 116 -1.17 3.50 -11.29
N TRP A 117 0.11 3.23 -11.05
CA TRP A 117 0.97 4.06 -10.22
C TRP A 117 1.75 5.09 -11.04
N ASN A 118 1.96 6.25 -10.44
CA ASN A 118 2.89 7.23 -10.96
C ASN A 118 4.30 6.59 -11.04
N PRO A 119 5.08 6.83 -12.10
CA PRO A 119 6.45 6.31 -12.18
C PRO A 119 7.34 6.66 -11.00
N SER A 120 7.21 7.87 -10.45
CA SER A 120 7.95 8.26 -9.24
C SER A 120 7.26 7.76 -7.97
N TYR A 121 8.06 7.46 -6.98
CA TYR A 121 7.62 7.00 -5.66
C TYR A 121 8.60 7.50 -4.61
N TRP A 122 8.17 7.43 -3.35
CA TRP A 122 9.04 7.73 -2.21
C TRP A 122 9.21 6.50 -1.34
N ILE A 123 10.45 6.14 -1.03
CA ILE A 123 10.82 5.18 0.01
C ILE A 123 12.01 5.75 0.73
N GLY A 124 11.86 6.10 1.99
CA GLY A 124 12.91 6.74 2.75
C GLY A 124 12.90 6.39 4.23
N SER A 125 14.04 6.57 4.86
CA SER A 125 14.15 6.40 6.30
C SER A 125 13.37 7.48 7.02
N PRO A 126 12.50 7.14 7.98
CA PRO A 126 11.84 8.15 8.79
C PRO A 126 12.86 8.84 9.72
N ARG A 127 12.81 10.17 9.82
CA ARG A 127 13.64 10.91 10.80
C ARG A 127 13.25 10.58 12.22
N ASN A 128 11.96 10.45 12.45
CA ASN A 128 11.36 10.06 13.71
C ASN A 128 10.24 9.10 13.42
N LEU A 129 10.39 7.86 13.88
CA LEU A 129 9.43 6.79 13.62
C LEU A 129 8.03 7.13 14.13
N GLN A 130 7.94 7.64 15.37
CA GLN A 130 6.66 7.97 15.99
C GLN A 130 5.93 9.09 15.23
N SER A 131 6.66 10.14 14.85
CA SER A 131 6.09 11.26 14.09
C SER A 131 5.60 10.80 12.71
N THR A 132 6.35 9.92 12.06
CA THR A 132 5.97 9.38 10.75
C THR A 132 4.73 8.50 10.86
N ILE A 133 4.64 7.66 11.87
CA ILE A 133 3.45 6.83 12.13
C ILE A 133 2.23 7.74 12.34
N ARG A 134 2.34 8.77 13.16
CA ARG A 134 1.24 9.73 13.37
C ARG A 134 0.83 10.44 12.09
N TYR A 135 1.81 10.85 11.29
CA TYR A 135 1.57 11.48 9.99
C TYR A 135 0.72 10.58 9.08
N ILE A 136 1.07 9.31 9.01
CA ILE A 136 0.34 8.32 8.19
C ILE A 136 -1.07 8.09 8.76
N GLN A 137 -1.20 7.94 10.07
CA GLN A 137 -2.50 7.74 10.74
C GLN A 137 -3.44 8.93 10.57
N ASN A 138 -2.90 10.12 10.38
CA ASN A 138 -3.66 11.36 10.23
C ASN A 138 -3.94 11.73 8.76
N GLN A 139 -3.61 10.86 7.81
CA GLN A 139 -4.05 11.06 6.42
C GLN A 139 -5.58 11.06 6.33
N LYS A 140 -6.13 11.61 5.25
CA LYS A 140 -7.58 11.75 5.05
C LYS A 140 -8.35 10.46 5.35
N TYR A 141 -7.80 9.33 4.93
CA TYR A 141 -8.32 7.99 5.19
C TYR A 141 -7.25 7.16 5.91
N GLY A 142 -6.83 7.66 7.06
CA GLY A 142 -5.81 6.99 7.85
C GLY A 142 -6.39 5.89 8.74
N GLU A 143 -5.49 5.12 9.32
CA GLU A 143 -5.82 4.00 10.20
C GLU A 143 -6.70 4.40 11.39
N LEU A 144 -6.49 5.61 11.94
CA LEU A 144 -7.34 6.10 13.03
C LEU A 144 -8.80 6.24 12.62
N SER A 145 -9.08 6.63 11.39
CA SER A 145 -10.45 6.71 10.87
C SER A 145 -11.09 5.32 10.79
N LEU A 146 -10.34 4.34 10.30
CA LEU A 146 -10.79 2.95 10.21
C LEU A 146 -11.00 2.35 11.60
N TRP A 147 -10.09 2.62 12.51
CA TRP A 147 -10.17 2.16 13.90
C TRP A 147 -11.38 2.74 14.62
N ARG A 148 -11.65 4.03 14.45
CA ARG A 148 -12.83 4.69 15.02
C ARG A 148 -14.13 4.06 14.50
N ARG A 149 -14.21 3.75 13.21
CA ARG A 149 -15.37 3.06 12.64
C ARG A 149 -15.53 1.66 13.21
N PHE A 150 -14.46 0.93 13.36
CA PHE A 150 -14.44 -0.40 13.98
C PHE A 150 -14.92 -0.34 15.42
N GLN A 151 -14.45 0.60 16.22
CA GLN A 151 -14.90 0.81 17.59
C GLN A 151 -16.40 1.12 17.66
N LYS A 152 -16.91 1.96 16.78
CA LYS A 152 -18.36 2.24 16.70
C LYS A 152 -19.16 0.98 16.37
N THR A 153 -18.68 0.16 15.48
CA THR A 153 -19.33 -1.10 15.11
C THR A 153 -19.35 -2.05 16.28
N LEU A 154 -18.24 -2.22 17.01
CA LEU A 154 -18.17 -3.04 18.21
C LEU A 154 -19.12 -2.53 19.29
N ALA A 155 -19.16 -1.23 19.53
CA ALA A 155 -20.07 -0.62 20.51
C ALA A 155 -21.53 -0.88 20.15
N HIS A 156 -21.86 -0.85 18.86
CA HIS A 156 -23.21 -1.17 18.38
C HIS A 156 -23.60 -2.61 18.68
N PHE A 157 -22.70 -3.56 18.46
CA PHE A 157 -22.96 -4.98 18.73
C PHE A 157 -22.90 -5.35 20.21
N ALA A 158 -22.23 -4.56 21.03
CA ALA A 158 -22.10 -4.81 22.47
C ALA A 158 -23.25 -4.20 23.31
N SER A 159 -24.08 -3.37 22.71
CA SER A 159 -25.22 -2.72 23.41
C SER A 159 -26.49 -3.59 23.40
#